data_abf3a574adb530b5f642c86dd82a0150
#
_entry.id   abf3a574adb530b5f642c86dd82a0150
#
_cell.length_a   1.000
_cell.length_b   1.000
_cell.length_c   1.000
_cell.angle_alpha   90.00
_cell.angle_beta   90.00
_cell.angle_gamma   90.00
#
_symmetry.space_group_name_H-M   'P 1'
#
loop_
_entity.id
_entity.type
_entity.pdbx_description
1 polymer ?
#
loop_
_entity_poly.entity_id
_entity_poly.type
_entity_poly.pdbx_seq_one_letter_code
_entity_poly.pdbx_strand_id
1 'polypeptide(L)'
;HDAKCSAVSLGKDEKTGDNLFTKTKRKPGYTYQYEAVGKALQLGWNKDNIGSHIVRNNIIHDCGQNGIVGHLGCVFSEIYGNEIFRIATKHEFFGYEIAGIKFHAAIDTQIHHNYIHDCTLAIWLDWETQGTRVSCNLFTDNIRDLMVEVSHGPYLVDNNIFTSPYSFENASQGGAYVHNLVLGNMKRWNELNRSTPYHFPHT
;
A
#
# COMPACT_ATOMS: atom_id res chain seq x y z
N HIS A 1 -2.68 -17.74 -7.61
CA HIS A 1 -1.25 -17.92 -7.73
C HIS A 1 -0.77 -17.83 -9.18
N ASP A 2 0.54 -17.72 -9.38
CA ASP A 2 1.20 -17.67 -10.70
C ASP A 2 0.73 -16.53 -11.62
N ALA A 3 0.29 -15.42 -11.05
CA ALA A 3 -0.02 -14.25 -11.84
C ALA A 3 1.29 -13.58 -12.34
N LYS A 4 1.40 -13.34 -13.64
CA LYS A 4 2.58 -12.68 -14.20
C LYS A 4 2.79 -11.27 -13.67
N CYS A 5 1.72 -10.55 -13.39
CA CYS A 5 1.75 -9.23 -12.74
C CYS A 5 1.16 -9.33 -11.34
N SER A 6 -0.09 -8.93 -11.17
CA SER A 6 -0.76 -8.84 -9.87
C SER A 6 -1.88 -9.86 -9.75
N ALA A 7 -2.05 -10.47 -8.56
CA ALA A 7 -3.10 -11.44 -8.34
C ALA A 7 -4.46 -10.78 -8.13
N VAL A 8 -4.52 -9.74 -7.30
CA VAL A 8 -5.74 -9.01 -6.98
C VAL A 8 -5.54 -7.53 -7.26
N SER A 9 -6.42 -6.94 -8.06
CA SER A 9 -6.46 -5.50 -8.31
C SER A 9 -7.75 -4.92 -7.79
N LEU A 10 -7.65 -4.01 -6.83
CA LEU A 10 -8.79 -3.34 -6.24
C LEU A 10 -9.27 -2.23 -7.16
N GLY A 11 -10.49 -2.38 -7.66
CA GLY A 11 -11.13 -1.41 -8.54
C GLY A 11 -11.59 -0.15 -7.80
N LYS A 12 -11.78 0.91 -8.56
CA LYS A 12 -12.33 2.19 -8.12
C LYS A 12 -13.43 2.64 -9.05
N ASP A 13 -14.20 3.65 -8.67
CA ASP A 13 -15.22 4.24 -9.56
C ASP A 13 -14.53 4.80 -10.84
N GLU A 14 -15.02 4.40 -11.99
CA GLU A 14 -14.48 4.82 -13.29
C GLU A 14 -14.53 6.35 -13.50
N LYS A 15 -15.48 7.03 -12.87
CA LYS A 15 -15.63 8.48 -12.93
C LYS A 15 -14.45 9.22 -12.33
N THR A 16 -13.65 8.59 -11.46
CA THR A 16 -12.42 9.19 -10.91
C THR A 16 -11.31 9.35 -11.96
N GLY A 17 -11.46 8.69 -13.11
CA GLY A 17 -10.52 8.76 -14.23
C GLY A 17 -9.33 7.81 -14.08
N ASP A 18 -8.53 7.79 -15.12
CA ASP A 18 -7.35 6.95 -15.26
C ASP A 18 -6.06 7.73 -15.03
N ASN A 19 -4.99 7.03 -14.68
CA ASN A 19 -3.65 7.58 -14.80
C ASN A 19 -3.25 7.61 -16.29
N LEU A 20 -3.22 8.79 -16.87
CA LEU A 20 -2.96 9.00 -18.29
C LEU A 20 -1.45 9.03 -18.64
N PHE A 21 -0.56 8.79 -17.70
CA PHE A 21 0.88 8.87 -17.94
C PHE A 21 1.33 7.97 -19.10
N THR A 22 0.88 6.73 -19.10
CA THR A 22 1.24 5.75 -20.17
C THR A 22 0.76 6.16 -21.56
N LYS A 23 -0.34 6.91 -21.62
CA LYS A 23 -0.95 7.35 -22.89
C LYS A 23 -0.40 8.70 -23.37
N THR A 24 -0.15 9.62 -22.47
CA THR A 24 0.14 11.02 -22.84
C THR A 24 1.54 11.48 -22.48
N LYS A 25 2.12 10.96 -21.40
CA LYS A 25 3.43 11.36 -20.84
C LYS A 25 3.60 12.88 -20.66
N ARG A 26 2.50 13.63 -20.55
CA ARG A 26 2.51 15.10 -20.48
C ARG A 26 2.99 15.64 -19.13
N LYS A 27 2.89 14.82 -18.07
CA LYS A 27 3.29 15.16 -16.71
C LYS A 27 3.66 13.88 -15.95
N PRO A 28 4.38 13.98 -14.81
CA PRO A 28 4.73 12.83 -13.99
C PRO A 28 3.50 11.98 -13.61
N GLY A 29 3.67 10.67 -13.52
CA GLY A 29 2.59 9.73 -13.21
C GLY A 29 1.88 10.02 -11.90
N TYR A 30 2.63 10.43 -10.85
CA TYR A 30 2.06 10.81 -9.55
C TYR A 30 1.11 12.02 -9.63
N THR A 31 1.33 12.94 -10.54
CA THR A 31 0.41 14.09 -10.73
C THR A 31 -0.96 13.63 -11.21
N TYR A 32 -1.01 12.64 -12.09
CA TYR A 32 -2.28 12.04 -12.51
C TYR A 32 -2.98 11.30 -11.36
N GLN A 33 -2.20 10.68 -10.48
CA GLN A 33 -2.76 10.03 -9.28
C GLN A 33 -3.43 11.06 -8.36
N TYR A 34 -2.79 12.19 -8.11
CA TYR A 34 -3.38 13.27 -7.30
C TYR A 34 -4.64 13.85 -7.93
N GLU A 35 -4.66 14.00 -9.25
CA GLU A 35 -5.86 14.43 -9.96
C GLU A 35 -7.02 13.45 -9.82
N ALA A 36 -6.73 12.15 -9.85
CA ALA A 36 -7.75 11.13 -9.63
C ALA A 36 -8.32 11.19 -8.21
N VAL A 37 -7.47 11.39 -7.20
CA VAL A 37 -7.91 11.59 -5.80
C VAL A 37 -8.74 12.86 -5.66
N GLY A 38 -8.27 13.99 -6.20
CA GLY A 38 -9.01 15.24 -6.19
C GLY A 38 -10.39 15.13 -6.85
N LYS A 39 -10.47 14.39 -7.95
CA LYS A 39 -11.73 14.14 -8.63
C LYS A 39 -12.68 13.25 -7.82
N ALA A 40 -12.16 12.23 -7.14
CA ALA A 40 -12.95 11.40 -6.24
C ALA A 40 -13.58 12.22 -5.11
N LEU A 41 -12.82 13.15 -4.52
CA LEU A 41 -13.33 14.09 -3.51
C LEU A 41 -14.46 14.95 -4.05
N GLN A 42 -14.35 15.46 -5.28
CA GLN A 42 -15.39 16.26 -5.91
C GLN A 42 -16.68 15.47 -6.20
N LEU A 43 -16.56 14.17 -6.48
CA LEU A 43 -17.69 13.29 -6.74
C LEU A 43 -18.44 12.87 -5.47
N GLY A 44 -17.91 13.15 -4.32
CA GLY A 44 -18.44 12.70 -3.04
C GLY A 44 -17.76 11.40 -2.58
N TRP A 45 -16.83 11.56 -1.66
CA TRP A 45 -16.03 10.48 -1.11
C TRP A 45 -16.78 9.76 0.02
N ASN A 46 -17.26 8.57 -0.25
CA ASN A 46 -17.90 7.72 0.76
C ASN A 46 -17.76 6.23 0.40
N LYS A 47 -18.15 5.36 1.32
CA LYS A 47 -18.02 3.91 1.17
C LYS A 47 -18.81 3.30 0.02
N ASP A 48 -19.83 4.00 -0.48
CA ASP A 48 -20.64 3.54 -1.61
C ASP A 48 -20.00 3.88 -2.96
N ASN A 49 -19.11 4.90 -2.98
CA ASN A 49 -18.55 5.45 -4.20
C ASN A 49 -17.10 5.06 -4.45
N ILE A 50 -16.35 4.69 -3.42
CA ILE A 50 -14.90 4.47 -3.54
C ILE A 50 -14.45 3.28 -2.69
N GLY A 51 -13.63 2.41 -3.26
CA GLY A 51 -12.98 1.31 -2.53
C GLY A 51 -13.96 0.38 -1.82
N SER A 52 -13.83 0.31 -0.50
CA SER A 52 -14.69 -0.51 0.37
C SER A 52 -14.63 -2.02 0.08
N HIS A 53 -13.51 -2.47 -0.45
CA HIS A 53 -13.29 -3.90 -0.74
C HIS A 53 -12.85 -4.67 0.50
N ILE A 54 -13.23 -5.93 0.56
CA ILE A 54 -12.76 -6.88 1.56
C ILE A 54 -12.00 -7.99 0.86
N VAL A 55 -10.70 -8.14 1.21
CA VAL A 55 -9.86 -9.25 0.74
C VAL A 55 -9.43 -10.06 1.96
N ARG A 56 -9.96 -11.26 2.10
CA ARG A 56 -9.73 -12.04 3.32
C ARG A 56 -9.59 -13.54 3.07
N ASN A 57 -8.80 -14.18 3.94
CA ASN A 57 -8.70 -15.65 4.01
C ASN A 57 -8.27 -16.27 2.67
N ASN A 58 -7.37 -15.60 1.96
CA ASN A 58 -6.82 -16.09 0.71
C ASN A 58 -5.37 -16.54 0.91
N ILE A 59 -4.94 -17.45 0.05
CA ILE A 59 -3.53 -17.79 -0.14
C ILE A 59 -3.11 -17.21 -1.49
N ILE A 60 -2.22 -16.20 -1.46
CA ILE A 60 -1.77 -15.45 -2.63
C ILE A 60 -0.26 -15.61 -2.78
N HIS A 61 0.20 -16.19 -3.87
CA HIS A 61 1.61 -16.50 -4.02
C HIS A 61 2.10 -16.57 -5.46
N ASP A 62 3.42 -16.54 -5.64
CA ASP A 62 4.11 -16.69 -6.92
C ASP A 62 3.64 -15.66 -7.97
N CYS A 63 3.51 -14.40 -7.55
CA CYS A 63 3.12 -13.31 -8.45
C CYS A 63 4.35 -12.48 -8.84
N GLY A 64 4.44 -12.13 -10.12
CA GLY A 64 5.62 -11.46 -10.67
C GLY A 64 5.81 -10.04 -10.18
N GLN A 65 4.72 -9.35 -9.81
CA GLN A 65 4.76 -7.94 -9.39
C GLN A 65 4.09 -7.71 -8.03
N ASN A 66 2.78 -7.94 -7.90
CA ASN A 66 2.07 -7.70 -6.65
C ASN A 66 1.17 -8.87 -6.25
N GLY A 67 0.97 -9.07 -4.96
CA GLY A 67 -0.12 -9.88 -4.45
C GLY A 67 -1.45 -9.12 -4.58
N ILE A 68 -1.56 -7.99 -3.88
CA ILE A 68 -2.75 -7.12 -3.89
C ILE A 68 -2.31 -5.71 -4.25
N VAL A 69 -2.95 -5.09 -5.23
CA VAL A 69 -2.63 -3.73 -5.66
C VAL A 69 -3.88 -2.86 -5.73
N GLY A 70 -3.73 -1.56 -5.40
CA GLY A 70 -4.81 -0.59 -5.50
C GLY A 70 -4.32 0.85 -5.56
N HIS A 71 -5.05 1.67 -6.34
CA HIS A 71 -4.99 3.12 -6.29
C HIS A 71 -6.42 3.63 -6.16
N LEU A 72 -6.74 4.34 -5.08
CA LEU A 72 -8.10 4.65 -4.64
C LEU A 72 -8.98 3.42 -4.31
N GLY A 73 -8.83 2.30 -4.99
CA GLY A 73 -9.57 1.09 -4.70
C GLY A 73 -9.28 0.51 -3.30
N CYS A 74 -8.16 0.88 -2.68
CA CYS A 74 -7.85 0.49 -1.31
C CYS A 74 -8.55 1.36 -0.24
N VAL A 75 -9.11 2.49 -0.61
CA VAL A 75 -9.80 3.40 0.32
C VAL A 75 -10.96 2.70 1.00
N PHE A 76 -11.11 2.87 2.32
CA PHE A 76 -12.10 2.19 3.16
C PHE A 76 -12.07 0.65 3.10
N SER A 77 -11.02 0.08 2.52
CA SER A 77 -10.91 -1.36 2.30
C SER A 77 -10.28 -2.07 3.50
N GLU A 78 -10.57 -3.35 3.63
CA GLU A 78 -10.08 -4.19 4.71
C GLU A 78 -9.40 -5.44 4.14
N ILE A 79 -8.13 -5.63 4.49
CA ILE A 79 -7.28 -6.72 3.99
C ILE A 79 -6.82 -7.55 5.18
N TYR A 80 -7.36 -8.77 5.35
CA TYR A 80 -7.05 -9.54 6.54
C TYR A 80 -7.10 -11.06 6.38
N GLY A 81 -6.39 -11.73 7.28
CA GLY A 81 -6.39 -13.20 7.33
C GLY A 81 -5.82 -13.86 6.07
N ASN A 82 -5.02 -13.12 5.29
CA ASN A 82 -4.41 -13.67 4.10
C ASN A 82 -3.00 -14.19 4.40
N GLU A 83 -2.60 -15.24 3.69
CA GLU A 83 -1.22 -15.65 3.55
C GLU A 83 -0.71 -15.19 2.19
N ILE A 84 0.36 -14.36 2.18
CA ILE A 84 0.89 -13.75 0.95
C ILE A 84 2.39 -14.02 0.90
N PHE A 85 2.85 -14.70 -0.16
CA PHE A 85 4.25 -15.08 -0.21
C PHE A 85 4.82 -15.27 -1.62
N ARG A 86 6.14 -15.22 -1.73
CA ARG A 86 6.90 -15.30 -2.98
C ARG A 86 6.39 -14.31 -4.03
N ILE A 87 6.27 -13.03 -3.61
CA ILE A 87 5.86 -11.95 -4.49
C ILE A 87 7.10 -11.19 -4.98
N ALA A 88 7.17 -10.97 -6.29
CA ALA A 88 8.25 -10.27 -7.01
C ALA A 88 9.65 -10.88 -6.82
N THR A 89 9.76 -12.13 -6.43
CA THR A 89 11.04 -12.81 -6.14
C THR A 89 11.88 -13.10 -7.37
N LYS A 90 11.28 -13.14 -8.54
CA LYS A 90 12.00 -13.34 -9.82
C LYS A 90 12.70 -12.09 -10.33
N HIS A 91 12.42 -10.92 -9.75
CA HIS A 91 12.97 -9.62 -10.15
C HIS A 91 12.79 -9.30 -11.64
N GLU A 92 11.71 -9.77 -12.24
CA GLU A 92 11.35 -9.48 -13.65
C GLU A 92 10.84 -8.05 -13.82
N PHE A 93 10.33 -7.46 -12.75
CA PHE A 93 9.92 -6.05 -12.67
C PHE A 93 10.91 -5.27 -11.82
N PHE A 94 11.41 -4.17 -12.37
CA PHE A 94 12.42 -3.35 -11.70
C PHE A 94 11.81 -2.44 -10.64
N GLY A 95 12.17 -2.67 -9.37
CA GLY A 95 12.23 -1.72 -8.25
C GLY A 95 10.98 -0.90 -7.90
N TYR A 96 10.11 -0.64 -8.85
CA TYR A 96 8.93 0.19 -8.70
C TYR A 96 7.66 -0.64 -8.77
N GLU A 97 6.66 -0.27 -7.97
CA GLU A 97 5.35 -0.88 -7.99
C GLU A 97 5.34 -2.40 -7.68
N ILE A 98 6.19 -2.85 -6.77
CA ILE A 98 6.30 -4.26 -6.36
C ILE A 98 6.04 -4.42 -4.87
N ALA A 99 5.10 -5.28 -4.47
CA ALA A 99 4.96 -5.73 -3.08
C ALA A 99 3.94 -6.85 -2.93
N GLY A 100 3.95 -7.53 -1.79
CA GLY A 100 2.83 -8.37 -1.36
C GLY A 100 1.52 -7.59 -1.37
N ILE A 101 1.53 -6.40 -0.74
CA ILE A 101 0.42 -5.43 -0.80
C ILE A 101 1.01 -4.07 -1.22
N LYS A 102 0.56 -3.52 -2.36
CA LYS A 102 1.01 -2.24 -2.90
C LYS A 102 -0.16 -1.28 -3.07
N PHE A 103 -0.19 -0.21 -2.29
CA PHE A 103 -1.25 0.77 -2.34
C PHE A 103 -0.75 2.18 -2.56
N HIS A 104 -1.41 2.90 -3.46
CA HIS A 104 -1.41 4.36 -3.54
C HIS A 104 -2.73 4.89 -2.99
N ALA A 105 -2.71 6.01 -2.31
CA ALA A 105 -3.86 6.58 -1.63
C ALA A 105 -4.52 5.56 -0.69
N ALA A 106 -3.71 4.97 0.19
CA ALA A 106 -4.19 4.13 1.27
C ALA A 106 -4.84 5.02 2.34
N ILE A 107 -6.12 5.35 2.13
CA ILE A 107 -6.89 6.25 2.99
C ILE A 107 -7.96 5.45 3.71
N ASP A 108 -7.99 5.55 5.04
CA ASP A 108 -8.90 4.80 5.91
C ASP A 108 -8.91 3.28 5.61
N THR A 109 -7.74 2.73 5.27
CA THR A 109 -7.54 1.32 4.93
C THR A 109 -7.11 0.54 6.17
N GLN A 110 -7.62 -0.68 6.32
CA GLN A 110 -7.25 -1.59 7.40
C GLN A 110 -6.50 -2.80 6.83
N ILE A 111 -5.29 -3.06 7.33
CA ILE A 111 -4.46 -4.21 6.92
C ILE A 111 -4.07 -4.96 8.19
N HIS A 112 -4.68 -6.12 8.43
CA HIS A 112 -4.46 -6.80 9.71
C HIS A 112 -4.54 -8.33 9.64
N HIS A 113 -3.91 -8.99 10.61
CA HIS A 113 -3.94 -10.44 10.75
C HIS A 113 -3.51 -11.20 9.47
N ASN A 114 -2.60 -10.60 8.68
CA ASN A 114 -2.02 -11.29 7.54
C ASN A 114 -0.68 -11.91 7.92
N TYR A 115 -0.34 -13.01 7.27
CA TYR A 115 0.99 -13.59 7.27
C TYR A 115 1.64 -13.31 5.92
N ILE A 116 2.72 -12.51 5.91
CA ILE A 116 3.39 -12.09 4.66
C ILE A 116 4.86 -12.47 4.75
N HIS A 117 5.30 -13.32 3.80
CA HIS A 117 6.65 -13.88 3.86
C HIS A 117 7.26 -14.14 2.48
N ASP A 118 8.58 -14.32 2.44
CA ASP A 118 9.32 -14.59 1.20
C ASP A 118 9.02 -13.60 0.06
N CYS A 119 8.78 -12.34 0.38
CA CYS A 119 8.52 -11.29 -0.61
C CYS A 119 9.74 -10.37 -0.77
N THR A 120 9.89 -9.74 -1.93
CA THR A 120 10.87 -8.67 -2.11
C THR A 120 10.52 -7.47 -1.22
N LEU A 121 9.24 -7.15 -1.10
CA LEU A 121 8.69 -6.18 -0.16
C LEU A 121 7.30 -6.67 0.27
N ALA A 122 7.03 -6.73 1.57
CA ALA A 122 5.76 -7.25 2.02
C ALA A 122 4.62 -6.25 1.85
N ILE A 123 4.74 -5.04 2.41
CA ILE A 123 3.75 -3.97 2.25
C ILE A 123 4.43 -2.68 1.82
N TRP A 124 3.90 -2.06 0.79
CA TRP A 124 4.26 -0.72 0.36
C TRP A 124 3.04 0.20 0.33
N LEU A 125 3.00 1.13 1.29
CA LEU A 125 2.03 2.23 1.32
C LEU A 125 2.70 3.45 0.71
N ASP A 126 2.33 3.73 -0.53
CA ASP A 126 2.96 4.76 -1.35
C ASP A 126 1.96 5.89 -1.60
N TRP A 127 2.40 7.13 -1.43
CA TRP A 127 1.64 8.36 -1.64
C TRP A 127 0.28 8.41 -0.91
N GLU A 128 0.04 9.47 -0.18
CA GLU A 128 -1.28 9.78 0.38
C GLU A 128 -1.83 8.74 1.37
N THR A 129 -0.97 8.08 2.15
CA THR A 129 -1.42 7.23 3.25
C THR A 129 -1.95 8.09 4.40
N GLN A 130 -3.22 7.89 4.73
CA GLN A 130 -3.92 8.66 5.76
C GLN A 130 -5.05 7.83 6.38
N GLY A 131 -5.25 7.90 7.69
CA GLY A 131 -6.28 7.11 8.39
C GLY A 131 -6.04 5.61 8.39
N THR A 132 -4.95 5.15 7.81
CA THR A 132 -4.65 3.73 7.59
C THR A 132 -4.05 3.10 8.84
N ARG A 133 -4.43 1.86 9.10
CA ARG A 133 -3.87 1.04 10.17
C ARG A 133 -3.29 -0.27 9.62
N VAL A 134 -2.08 -0.58 10.05
CA VAL A 134 -1.40 -1.86 9.79
C VAL A 134 -1.21 -2.55 11.14
N SER A 135 -1.95 -3.63 11.43
CA SER A 135 -1.95 -4.21 12.78
C SER A 135 -2.01 -5.74 12.81
N CYS A 136 -1.41 -6.32 13.84
CA CYS A 136 -1.49 -7.76 14.08
C CYS A 136 -1.04 -8.63 12.89
N ASN A 137 -0.12 -8.15 12.07
CA ASN A 137 0.45 -8.92 10.97
C ASN A 137 1.75 -9.60 11.42
N LEU A 138 2.05 -10.72 10.79
CA LEU A 138 3.33 -11.42 10.91
C LEU A 138 4.11 -11.27 9.60
N PHE A 139 5.35 -10.80 9.69
CA PHE A 139 6.27 -10.65 8.58
C PHE A 139 7.52 -11.47 8.82
N THR A 140 7.84 -12.40 7.91
CA THR A 140 9.04 -13.24 8.00
C THR A 140 9.71 -13.41 6.64
N ASP A 141 11.00 -13.55 6.63
CA ASP A 141 11.78 -13.94 5.44
C ASP A 141 11.57 -13.03 4.20
N ASN A 142 11.07 -11.82 4.39
CA ASN A 142 11.04 -10.81 3.34
C ASN A 142 12.41 -10.12 3.22
N ILE A 143 12.72 -9.54 2.06
CA ILE A 143 13.86 -8.64 1.97
C ILE A 143 13.54 -7.37 2.79
N ARG A 144 12.30 -6.86 2.66
CA ARG A 144 11.76 -5.70 3.38
C ARG A 144 10.33 -5.97 3.82
N ASP A 145 9.96 -5.57 5.04
CA ASP A 145 8.61 -5.82 5.53
C ASP A 145 7.63 -4.68 5.21
N LEU A 146 7.90 -3.47 5.69
CA LEU A 146 6.99 -2.34 5.52
C LEU A 146 7.73 -1.11 5.01
N MET A 147 7.25 -0.56 3.91
CA MET A 147 7.66 0.75 3.41
C MET A 147 6.47 1.70 3.38
N VAL A 148 6.64 2.88 3.98
CA VAL A 148 5.68 3.99 3.88
C VAL A 148 6.38 5.18 3.24
N GLU A 149 5.91 5.59 2.07
CA GLU A 149 6.57 6.59 1.23
C GLU A 149 5.67 7.78 0.94
N VAL A 150 6.23 8.98 1.12
CA VAL A 150 5.63 10.27 0.76
C VAL A 150 4.17 10.42 1.20
N SER A 151 3.95 10.41 2.50
CA SER A 151 2.63 10.56 3.10
C SER A 151 2.67 11.55 4.26
N HIS A 152 1.55 12.14 4.58
CA HIS A 152 1.42 13.07 5.71
C HIS A 152 0.84 12.40 6.97
N GLY A 153 0.23 11.23 6.84
CA GLY A 153 -0.51 10.62 7.93
C GLY A 153 -1.83 11.37 8.25
N PRO A 154 -2.45 11.10 9.39
CA PRO A 154 -1.99 10.12 10.38
C PRO A 154 -2.11 8.67 9.88
N TYR A 155 -1.23 7.79 10.33
CA TYR A 155 -1.38 6.35 10.16
C TYR A 155 -0.81 5.63 11.38
N LEU A 156 -1.29 4.40 11.62
CA LEU A 156 -0.91 3.62 12.79
C LEU A 156 -0.37 2.25 12.36
N VAL A 157 0.78 1.88 12.91
CA VAL A 157 1.39 0.56 12.75
C VAL A 157 1.54 -0.04 14.15
N ASP A 158 0.72 -1.04 14.48
CA ASP A 158 0.66 -1.54 15.84
C ASP A 158 0.50 -3.06 15.94
N ASN A 159 1.05 -3.62 17.02
CA ASN A 159 0.91 -5.03 17.35
C ASN A 159 1.39 -6.01 16.25
N ASN A 160 2.33 -5.60 15.40
CA ASN A 160 2.89 -6.48 14.38
C ASN A 160 4.18 -7.15 14.88
N ILE A 161 4.53 -8.24 14.21
CA ILE A 161 5.80 -8.93 14.39
C ILE A 161 6.58 -8.84 13.08
N PHE A 162 7.74 -8.17 13.13
CA PHE A 162 8.65 -7.95 12.01
C PHE A 162 9.96 -8.70 12.26
N THR A 163 10.25 -9.70 11.47
CA THR A 163 11.47 -10.51 11.66
C THR A 163 12.46 -10.44 10.50
N SER A 164 12.11 -9.78 9.41
CA SER A 164 12.97 -9.67 8.23
C SER A 164 14.10 -8.66 8.43
N PRO A 165 15.17 -8.73 7.63
CA PRO A 165 16.36 -7.87 7.79
C PRO A 165 16.04 -6.37 7.79
N TYR A 166 15.06 -5.93 7.00
CA TYR A 166 14.56 -4.55 7.00
C TYR A 166 13.09 -4.54 7.40
N SER A 167 12.82 -4.24 8.66
CA SER A 167 11.46 -4.21 9.21
C SER A 167 10.69 -2.97 8.79
N PHE A 168 11.35 -1.79 8.82
CA PHE A 168 10.71 -0.53 8.41
C PHE A 168 11.58 0.29 7.48
N GLU A 169 10.96 0.79 6.44
CA GLU A 169 11.48 1.88 5.63
C GLU A 169 10.46 3.02 5.64
N ASN A 170 10.83 4.16 6.23
CA ASN A 170 9.93 5.29 6.40
C ASN A 170 10.48 6.54 5.71
N ALA A 171 9.79 6.95 4.64
CA ALA A 171 10.00 8.20 3.94
C ALA A 171 8.77 9.13 4.07
N SER A 172 8.08 9.08 5.21
CA SER A 172 6.80 9.73 5.48
C SER A 172 6.78 10.47 6.80
N GLN A 173 5.71 11.19 7.04
CA GLN A 173 5.40 11.89 8.29
C GLN A 173 4.09 11.38 8.89
N GLY A 174 3.82 11.73 10.14
CA GLY A 174 2.53 11.47 10.80
C GLY A 174 2.24 10.02 11.16
N GLY A 175 3.22 9.13 11.12
CA GLY A 175 3.07 7.73 11.53
C GLY A 175 3.33 7.52 13.02
N ALA A 176 2.52 6.67 13.65
CA ALA A 176 2.75 6.14 14.99
C ALA A 176 3.05 4.63 14.90
N TYR A 177 4.08 4.18 15.62
CA TYR A 177 4.53 2.79 15.66
C TYR A 177 4.49 2.33 17.12
N VAL A 178 3.55 1.46 17.46
CA VAL A 178 3.21 1.13 18.85
C VAL A 178 3.11 -0.38 19.04
N HIS A 179 3.68 -0.91 20.14
CA HIS A 179 3.57 -2.32 20.52
C HIS A 179 3.97 -3.32 19.42
N ASN A 180 4.93 -2.97 18.57
CA ASN A 180 5.46 -3.91 17.59
C ASN A 180 6.68 -4.64 18.14
N LEU A 181 6.84 -5.90 17.77
CA LEU A 181 8.12 -6.60 17.91
C LEU A 181 8.92 -6.42 16.63
N VAL A 182 10.09 -5.80 16.73
CA VAL A 182 10.95 -5.43 15.59
C VAL A 182 12.31 -6.07 15.78
N LEU A 183 12.67 -7.03 14.95
CA LEU A 183 13.96 -7.74 15.02
C LEU A 183 14.96 -7.26 13.96
N GLY A 184 14.47 -6.64 12.89
CA GLY A 184 15.31 -6.13 11.80
C GLY A 184 15.64 -4.65 11.92
N ASN A 185 16.26 -4.13 10.88
CA ASN A 185 16.67 -2.74 10.81
C ASN A 185 15.49 -1.81 10.50
N MET A 186 15.57 -0.60 11.02
CA MET A 186 14.66 0.49 10.71
C MET A 186 15.45 1.56 9.96
N LYS A 187 14.90 2.02 8.83
CA LYS A 187 15.52 3.05 7.99
C LYS A 187 14.56 4.21 7.80
N ARG A 188 15.06 5.40 8.00
CA ARG A 188 14.35 6.64 7.71
C ARG A 188 15.16 7.45 6.71
N TRP A 189 14.47 8.01 5.72
CA TRP A 189 15.03 9.03 4.84
C TRP A 189 14.04 10.18 4.63
N ASN A 190 14.55 11.31 4.20
CA ASN A 190 13.76 12.49 3.93
C ASN A 190 13.52 12.62 2.43
N GLU A 191 12.26 12.71 2.04
CA GLU A 191 11.84 13.02 0.68
C GLU A 191 11.55 14.51 0.57
N LEU A 192 12.61 15.33 0.58
CA LEU A 192 12.51 16.80 0.66
C LEU A 192 11.83 17.46 -0.54
N ASN A 193 11.84 16.80 -1.69
CA ASN A 193 11.33 17.36 -2.94
C ASN A 193 9.97 16.81 -3.35
N ARG A 194 9.35 16.00 -2.50
CA ARG A 194 8.04 15.39 -2.77
C ARG A 194 7.11 15.62 -1.60
N SER A 195 5.86 15.92 -1.91
CA SER A 195 4.80 16.06 -0.92
C SER A 195 3.48 15.55 -1.49
N THR A 196 2.57 15.18 -0.61
CA THR A 196 1.23 14.73 -1.00
C THR A 196 0.17 15.68 -0.47
N PRO A 197 -0.98 15.83 -1.17
CA PRO A 197 -2.12 16.56 -0.61
C PRO A 197 -2.58 15.92 0.70
N TYR A 198 -3.03 16.76 1.62
CA TYR A 198 -3.75 16.33 2.80
C TYR A 198 -5.23 16.24 2.49
N HIS A 199 -5.87 15.15 2.88
CA HIS A 199 -7.31 14.96 2.74
C HIS A 199 -8.00 15.19 4.07
N PHE A 200 -9.18 15.77 4.04
CA PHE A 200 -9.99 15.89 5.25
C PHE A 200 -10.38 14.50 5.75
N PRO A 201 -10.44 14.29 7.07
CA PRO A 201 -10.94 13.04 7.63
C PRO A 201 -12.34 12.71 7.12
N HIS A 202 -12.59 11.44 6.88
CA HIS A 202 -13.85 10.93 6.32
C HIS A 202 -14.73 10.25 7.38
N THR A 203 -14.73 10.77 8.57
CA THR A 203 -15.56 10.27 9.68
C THR A 203 -16.89 11.01 9.74
#